data_065c4fd29f72419f1a190401b919758a
#
_entry.id   065c4fd29f72419f1a190401b919758a
#
_cell.length_a   1.000
_cell.length_b   1.000
_cell.length_c   1.000
_cell.angle_alpha   90.00
_cell.angle_beta   90.00
_cell.angle_gamma   90.00
#
_symmetry.space_group_name_H-M   'P 1'
#
loop_
_entity.id
_entity.type
_entity.pdbx_description
1 polymer ?
#
loop_
_entity_poly.entity_id
_entity_poly.type
_entity_poly.pdbx_seq_one_letter_code
_entity_poly.pdbx_strand_id
1 'polypeptide(L)'
;MTKKISMSKKSKIFIGIGLVAVLAISAVSINANAAMKVNSYVAQMSELSSELELNGKVFSDSEKIYFSTISGVIGSIQVKEGDFVKKGEVIMNYNNEDIERQVALAEYSAKAEIGSYNNTIKTGNRTAGLYAEATKNLEVLNQQIADTQAVLMQKQNELTQRRAEIANEGAKLQISLIDWSDEPDSEEYENLQKLIQDNAYEQQYASDIIEIENEINYLNVVLAGYKEYKAEMTSQKASSQMGLMTSGTKEQLEAVKAANELSSEELIGKYNEALEGIKADFDGVVTAINVAPGSNVAVGTQLLTMKSTDDVAVNINVNKYDIVNIEEGQPATVTVKNKEYEGKVTRISRMANEQQSGGIDVEVKLDAPDSDIILGIETKVKIRTANLTKALVVPMSALWEDEEGTFLYIARDGKAVKTKVETGVRNEEEVEVLSGIAEGDIVVWNETSEIKDGASIKVDK
;
A
#
# COMPACT_ATOMS: atom_id res chain seq x y z
N MET A 1 13.16 63.19 -28.83
CA MET A 1 12.51 63.25 -27.50
C MET A 1 13.22 62.24 -26.62
N THR A 2 14.19 62.73 -25.88
CA THR A 2 15.06 61.95 -24.99
C THR A 2 14.40 61.76 -23.64
N LYS A 3 14.09 60.55 -23.28
CA LYS A 3 13.54 60.21 -21.96
C LYS A 3 14.66 59.77 -21.03
N LYS A 4 14.99 60.62 -20.07
CA LYS A 4 15.90 60.33 -18.96
C LYS A 4 15.24 59.30 -18.05
N ILE A 5 15.92 58.19 -17.81
CA ILE A 5 15.54 57.23 -16.79
C ILE A 5 16.29 57.57 -15.50
N SER A 6 15.52 57.87 -14.47
CA SER A 6 16.02 58.18 -13.13
C SER A 6 16.30 56.87 -12.40
N MET A 7 17.52 56.63 -11.99
CA MET A 7 17.91 55.55 -11.12
C MET A 7 17.68 55.88 -9.62
N SER A 8 16.96 55.01 -8.96
CA SER A 8 16.70 55.02 -7.55
C SER A 8 17.95 54.70 -6.71
N LYS A 9 18.19 55.53 -5.69
CA LYS A 9 19.26 55.35 -4.68
C LYS A 9 18.90 54.20 -3.74
N LYS A 10 19.57 53.08 -3.87
CA LYS A 10 19.86 52.14 -2.73
C LYS A 10 20.62 50.92 -3.26
N SER A 11 21.91 51.06 -3.37
CA SER A 11 22.84 49.93 -3.29
C SER A 11 24.21 50.49 -2.90
N LYS A 12 24.48 50.47 -1.62
CA LYS A 12 25.84 50.64 -1.08
C LYS A 12 26.19 49.35 -0.39
N ILE A 13 27.43 48.98 -0.62
CA ILE A 13 28.25 47.99 0.12
C ILE A 13 28.56 46.76 -0.78
N PHE A 14 29.68 46.86 -1.44
CA PHE A 14 30.92 46.16 -1.20
C PHE A 14 32.00 46.75 -2.11
N ILE A 15 32.89 47.57 -1.51
CA ILE A 15 34.09 48.11 -2.17
C ILE A 15 35.27 47.26 -1.69
N GLY A 16 35.89 46.52 -2.57
CA GLY A 16 37.24 45.98 -2.37
C GLY A 16 38.25 46.93 -3.02
N ILE A 17 38.89 47.60 -2.21
CA ILE A 17 40.18 48.32 -2.15
C ILE A 17 41.09 48.16 -3.36
N GLY A 18 41.21 49.17 -4.15
CA GLY A 18 42.37 49.44 -5.04
C GLY A 18 42.88 50.84 -4.76
N LEU A 19 44.08 50.93 -4.25
CA LEU A 19 44.72 52.15 -3.81
C LEU A 19 45.19 52.97 -4.99
N VAL A 20 44.78 54.23 -5.06
CA VAL A 20 45.27 55.22 -6.03
C VAL A 20 46.25 56.13 -5.34
N ALA A 21 47.47 56.23 -5.87
CA ALA A 21 48.44 57.27 -5.49
C ALA A 21 48.43 58.40 -6.52
N VAL A 22 48.14 59.58 -6.06
CA VAL A 22 48.21 60.84 -6.85
C VAL A 22 49.53 61.51 -6.62
N LEU A 23 50.23 61.94 -7.72
CA LEU A 23 51.21 62.99 -7.68
C LEU A 23 51.03 63.91 -8.86
N ALA A 24 50.76 65.19 -8.59
CA ALA A 24 50.67 66.30 -9.48
C ALA A 24 52.03 66.96 -9.71
N ILE A 25 52.40 67.28 -10.98
CA ILE A 25 53.42 68.34 -11.34
C ILE A 25 52.91 69.11 -12.54
N SER A 26 53.01 70.42 -12.42
CA SER A 26 52.48 71.48 -13.26
C SER A 26 53.28 71.82 -14.46
N ALA A 27 52.58 72.18 -15.58
CA ALA A 27 52.73 73.17 -16.61
C ALA A 27 54.05 73.29 -17.45
N VAL A 28 53.91 73.15 -18.73
CA VAL A 28 54.15 74.27 -19.72
C VAL A 28 53.57 73.89 -21.08
N SER A 29 52.86 74.83 -21.67
CA SER A 29 52.15 74.85 -22.96
C SER A 29 53.02 74.60 -24.15
N ILE A 30 52.54 73.98 -25.22
CA ILE A 30 52.29 74.53 -26.55
C ILE A 30 51.90 73.40 -27.52
N ASN A 31 50.81 73.64 -28.27
CA ASN A 31 50.29 73.02 -29.44
C ASN A 31 49.49 71.70 -29.41
N ALA A 32 48.21 71.87 -29.53
CA ALA A 32 47.30 71.20 -30.44
C ALA A 32 47.46 69.69 -30.57
N ASN A 33 47.30 68.99 -29.48
CA ASN A 33 46.58 67.75 -29.36
C ASN A 33 46.36 67.58 -27.82
N ALA A 34 45.29 68.19 -27.32
CA ALA A 34 44.91 67.93 -25.93
C ALA A 34 44.60 66.41 -25.79
N ALA A 35 45.53 65.71 -25.16
CA ALA A 35 45.37 64.28 -24.90
C ALA A 35 44.00 64.05 -24.26
N MET A 36 43.17 63.25 -24.87
CA MET A 36 41.83 62.93 -24.37
C MET A 36 41.97 62.24 -23.04
N LYS A 37 41.25 62.73 -22.02
CA LYS A 37 41.16 62.01 -20.74
C LYS A 37 40.29 60.79 -20.94
N VAL A 38 40.80 59.65 -20.52
CA VAL A 38 40.14 58.33 -20.67
C VAL A 38 40.14 57.62 -19.35
N ASN A 39 39.08 56.83 -19.11
CA ASN A 39 39.05 55.84 -18.05
C ASN A 39 40.01 54.71 -18.41
N SER A 40 40.57 54.07 -17.45
CA SER A 40 41.50 52.95 -17.65
C SER A 40 41.23 51.78 -16.73
N TYR A 41 41.49 50.61 -17.23
CA TYR A 41 41.42 49.36 -16.47
C TYR A 41 42.57 48.47 -16.89
N VAL A 42 43.24 47.85 -15.91
CA VAL A 42 44.30 46.87 -16.23
C VAL A 42 43.63 45.52 -16.37
N ALA A 43 43.71 44.96 -17.57
CA ALA A 43 43.18 43.64 -17.84
C ALA A 43 43.84 42.64 -16.90
N GLN A 44 43.04 41.95 -16.10
CA GLN A 44 43.52 41.00 -15.07
C GLN A 44 42.70 39.72 -15.07
N MET A 45 43.32 38.65 -14.55
CA MET A 45 42.60 37.44 -14.33
C MET A 45 41.71 37.56 -13.07
N SER A 46 40.41 37.36 -13.23
CA SER A 46 39.40 37.47 -12.18
C SER A 46 38.41 36.32 -12.26
N GLU A 47 37.65 36.13 -11.18
CA GLU A 47 36.44 35.29 -11.22
C GLU A 47 35.35 36.05 -11.95
N LEU A 48 34.70 35.39 -12.91
CA LEU A 48 33.57 35.95 -13.64
C LEU A 48 32.38 35.00 -13.53
N SER A 49 31.32 35.42 -12.88
CA SER A 49 30.04 34.72 -12.85
C SER A 49 29.01 35.46 -13.68
N SER A 50 28.25 34.71 -14.48
CA SER A 50 27.09 35.20 -15.18
C SER A 50 25.83 34.63 -14.57
N GLU A 51 24.88 35.50 -14.28
CA GLU A 51 23.58 35.13 -13.70
C GLU A 51 22.45 35.57 -14.64
N LEU A 52 21.46 34.71 -14.76
CA LEU A 52 20.24 35.00 -15.51
C LEU A 52 19.09 35.16 -14.51
N GLU A 53 18.53 36.37 -14.40
CA GLU A 53 17.37 36.62 -13.54
C GLU A 53 16.08 36.42 -14.36
N LEU A 54 15.21 35.52 -13.84
CA LEU A 54 13.96 35.13 -14.46
C LEU A 54 12.84 35.14 -13.42
N ASN A 55 11.60 35.26 -13.89
CA ASN A 55 10.43 35.06 -13.03
C ASN A 55 9.90 33.63 -13.17
N GLY A 56 9.55 33.02 -12.06
CA GLY A 56 9.00 31.68 -12.02
C GLY A 56 7.83 31.59 -11.04
N LYS A 57 7.18 30.45 -11.03
CA LYS A 57 6.07 30.16 -10.13
C LYS A 57 6.42 28.97 -9.25
N VAL A 58 6.26 29.15 -7.95
CA VAL A 58 6.50 28.08 -6.95
C VAL A 58 5.42 27.02 -7.07
N PHE A 59 5.81 25.76 -7.15
CA PHE A 59 4.91 24.62 -7.17
C PHE A 59 5.49 23.42 -6.39
N SER A 60 4.68 22.42 -6.16
CA SER A 60 5.12 21.14 -5.60
C SER A 60 4.70 20.03 -6.55
N ASP A 61 5.63 19.12 -6.84
CA ASP A 61 5.38 17.92 -7.66
C ASP A 61 4.71 16.82 -6.85
N SER A 62 4.88 16.84 -5.53
CA SER A 62 4.32 15.84 -4.62
C SER A 62 2.91 16.24 -4.20
N GLU A 63 1.93 15.58 -4.81
CA GLU A 63 0.51 15.73 -4.50
C GLU A 63 -0.07 14.42 -4.01
N LYS A 64 -0.89 14.46 -2.95
CA LYS A 64 -1.66 13.32 -2.47
C LYS A 64 -3.14 13.65 -2.40
N ILE A 65 -3.92 12.77 -2.99
CA ILE A 65 -5.37 12.77 -2.88
C ILE A 65 -5.74 11.78 -1.76
N TYR A 66 -6.49 12.25 -0.78
CA TYR A 66 -6.99 11.43 0.32
C TYR A 66 -8.37 10.90 -0.06
N PHE A 67 -8.51 9.58 0.01
CA PHE A 67 -9.77 8.90 -0.27
C PHE A 67 -10.33 8.29 1.01
N SER A 68 -11.64 8.19 1.09
CA SER A 68 -12.28 7.47 2.18
C SER A 68 -11.98 5.96 2.09
N THR A 69 -11.48 5.40 3.17
CA THR A 69 -11.19 3.96 3.31
C THR A 69 -12.40 3.17 3.80
N ILE A 70 -13.42 3.88 4.30
CA ILE A 70 -14.65 3.31 4.85
C ILE A 70 -15.87 4.02 4.27
N SER A 71 -17.04 3.44 4.45
CA SER A 71 -18.32 4.13 4.28
C SER A 71 -18.75 4.72 5.62
N GLY A 72 -19.13 6.00 5.63
CA GLY A 72 -19.52 6.68 6.86
C GLY A 72 -19.90 8.13 6.63
N VAL A 73 -20.19 8.84 7.70
CA VAL A 73 -20.54 10.27 7.68
C VAL A 73 -19.34 11.09 8.13
N ILE A 74 -19.02 12.17 7.41
CA ILE A 74 -17.99 13.12 7.83
C ILE A 74 -18.51 13.91 9.04
N GLY A 75 -17.76 13.85 10.15
CA GLY A 75 -18.10 14.53 11.39
C GLY A 75 -17.65 15.98 11.39
N SER A 76 -16.33 16.19 11.26
CA SER A 76 -15.72 17.53 11.25
C SER A 76 -14.51 17.59 10.33
N ILE A 77 -14.25 18.79 9.81
CA ILE A 77 -13.06 19.12 9.01
C ILE A 77 -12.29 20.16 9.81
N GLN A 78 -11.03 19.83 10.14
CA GLN A 78 -10.18 20.64 11.02
C GLN A 78 -9.44 21.75 10.26
N VAL A 79 -9.41 21.67 8.94
CA VAL A 79 -8.58 22.49 8.05
C VAL A 79 -9.42 23.16 6.98
N LYS A 80 -8.87 24.18 6.34
CA LYS A 80 -9.43 24.86 5.17
C LYS A 80 -8.46 24.78 3.99
N GLU A 81 -8.96 25.05 2.81
CA GLU A 81 -8.10 25.22 1.63
C GLU A 81 -7.12 26.38 1.87
N GLY A 82 -5.84 26.14 1.60
CA GLY A 82 -4.74 27.03 1.84
C GLY A 82 -4.06 26.88 3.21
N ASP A 83 -4.60 26.08 4.13
CA ASP A 83 -3.96 25.85 5.41
C ASP A 83 -2.73 24.93 5.27
N PHE A 84 -1.68 25.28 6.02
CA PHE A 84 -0.50 24.43 6.20
C PHE A 84 -0.80 23.41 7.32
N VAL A 85 -0.47 22.16 7.07
CA VAL A 85 -0.69 21.02 7.99
C VAL A 85 0.59 20.24 8.16
N LYS A 86 0.91 19.85 9.38
CA LYS A 86 2.08 19.02 9.69
C LYS A 86 1.75 17.53 9.57
N LYS A 87 2.76 16.76 9.24
CA LYS A 87 2.67 15.29 9.25
C LYS A 87 2.13 14.77 10.59
N GLY A 88 1.13 13.90 10.50
CA GLY A 88 0.45 13.29 11.65
C GLY A 88 -0.67 14.15 12.26
N GLU A 89 -0.86 15.38 11.80
CA GLU A 89 -1.97 16.23 12.24
C GLU A 89 -3.30 15.74 11.67
N VAL A 90 -4.34 15.76 12.49
CA VAL A 90 -5.69 15.34 12.06
C VAL A 90 -6.31 16.44 11.21
N ILE A 91 -6.65 16.09 9.97
CA ILE A 91 -7.24 16.99 8.98
C ILE A 91 -8.77 16.87 8.90
N MET A 92 -9.28 15.68 9.21
CA MET A 92 -10.71 15.40 9.12
C MET A 92 -11.09 14.23 10.05
N ASN A 93 -12.28 14.28 10.63
CA ASN A 93 -12.85 13.18 11.41
C ASN A 93 -14.16 12.71 10.81
N TYR A 94 -14.40 11.41 10.90
CA TYR A 94 -15.73 10.86 10.71
C TYR A 94 -16.62 11.14 11.94
N ASN A 95 -17.91 10.90 11.78
CA ASN A 95 -18.84 10.92 12.92
C ASN A 95 -18.60 9.65 13.78
N ASN A 96 -18.10 9.84 15.00
CA ASN A 96 -17.70 8.73 15.88
C ASN A 96 -18.87 7.81 16.22
N GLU A 97 -20.07 8.34 16.47
CA GLU A 97 -21.25 7.51 16.79
C GLU A 97 -21.60 6.59 15.62
N ASP A 98 -21.47 7.08 14.38
CA ASP A 98 -21.71 6.27 13.19
C ASP A 98 -20.67 5.17 13.07
N ILE A 99 -19.39 5.48 13.26
CA ILE A 99 -18.30 4.51 13.18
C ILE A 99 -18.40 3.47 14.29
N GLU A 100 -18.62 3.86 15.55
CA GLU A 100 -18.80 2.94 16.68
C GLU A 100 -19.97 1.98 16.44
N ARG A 101 -21.09 2.46 15.85
CA ARG A 101 -22.20 1.61 15.44
C ARG A 101 -21.79 0.61 14.35
N GLN A 102 -21.01 1.02 13.37
CA GLN A 102 -20.52 0.13 12.31
C GLN A 102 -19.56 -0.94 12.87
N VAL A 103 -18.66 -0.56 13.78
CA VAL A 103 -17.80 -1.52 14.52
C VAL A 103 -18.65 -2.55 15.24
N ALA A 104 -19.63 -2.10 16.03
CA ALA A 104 -20.52 -3.01 16.77
C ALA A 104 -21.28 -3.97 15.84
N LEU A 105 -21.81 -3.47 14.72
CA LEU A 105 -22.47 -4.30 13.70
C LEU A 105 -21.53 -5.33 13.11
N ALA A 106 -20.30 -4.96 12.77
CA ALA A 106 -19.29 -5.87 12.23
C ALA A 106 -18.93 -6.96 13.26
N GLU A 107 -18.74 -6.59 14.54
CA GLU A 107 -18.49 -7.54 15.62
C GLU A 107 -19.64 -8.53 15.84
N TYR A 108 -20.89 -8.05 15.85
CA TYR A 108 -22.05 -8.93 15.98
C TYR A 108 -22.20 -9.86 14.79
N SER A 109 -21.92 -9.39 13.58
CA SER A 109 -21.93 -10.21 12.37
C SER A 109 -20.87 -11.32 12.46
N ALA A 110 -19.65 -10.98 12.83
CA ALA A 110 -18.57 -11.95 13.04
C ALA A 110 -18.92 -13.02 14.08
N LYS A 111 -19.51 -12.60 15.23
CA LYS A 111 -19.97 -13.53 16.28
C LYS A 111 -21.08 -14.46 15.78
N ALA A 112 -22.01 -13.95 14.98
CA ALA A 112 -23.08 -14.76 14.40
C ALA A 112 -22.55 -15.83 13.43
N GLU A 113 -21.58 -15.49 12.61
CA GLU A 113 -20.93 -16.42 11.68
C GLU A 113 -20.14 -17.52 12.41
N ILE A 114 -19.36 -17.15 13.42
CA ILE A 114 -18.66 -18.11 14.29
C ILE A 114 -19.67 -19.02 15.01
N GLY A 115 -20.78 -18.46 15.50
CA GLY A 115 -21.86 -19.22 16.10
C GLY A 115 -22.47 -20.25 15.14
N SER A 116 -22.71 -19.87 13.90
CA SER A 116 -23.22 -20.74 12.84
C SER A 116 -22.24 -21.88 12.52
N TYR A 117 -20.96 -21.58 12.36
CA TYR A 117 -19.90 -22.57 12.17
C TYR A 117 -19.87 -23.57 13.33
N ASN A 118 -19.81 -23.08 14.56
CA ASN A 118 -19.75 -23.93 15.76
C ASN A 118 -20.96 -24.85 15.86
N ASN A 119 -22.17 -24.35 15.57
CA ASN A 119 -23.39 -25.15 15.55
C ASN A 119 -23.36 -26.24 14.48
N THR A 120 -22.86 -25.92 13.28
CA THR A 120 -22.71 -26.88 12.18
C THR A 120 -21.73 -27.99 12.55
N ILE A 121 -20.57 -27.66 13.11
CA ILE A 121 -19.58 -28.64 13.57
C ILE A 121 -20.13 -29.49 14.71
N LYS A 122 -20.80 -28.88 15.69
CA LYS A 122 -21.43 -29.61 16.81
C LYS A 122 -22.48 -30.61 16.29
N THR A 123 -23.29 -30.20 15.32
CA THR A 123 -24.30 -31.09 14.71
C THR A 123 -23.64 -32.24 13.95
N GLY A 124 -22.61 -31.97 13.17
CA GLY A 124 -21.83 -32.99 12.46
C GLY A 124 -21.18 -34.02 13.42
N ASN A 125 -20.56 -33.54 14.50
CA ASN A 125 -19.94 -34.38 15.50
C ASN A 125 -20.98 -35.27 16.24
N ARG A 126 -22.15 -34.71 16.56
CA ARG A 126 -23.26 -35.48 17.13
C ARG A 126 -23.71 -36.58 16.19
N THR A 127 -23.90 -36.28 14.91
CA THR A 127 -24.29 -37.28 13.91
C THR A 127 -23.24 -38.37 13.75
N ALA A 128 -21.96 -38.02 13.74
CA ALA A 128 -20.86 -38.99 13.72
C ALA A 128 -20.86 -39.90 14.97
N GLY A 129 -21.15 -39.35 16.14
CA GLY A 129 -21.33 -40.12 17.38
C GLY A 129 -22.46 -41.14 17.28
N LEU A 130 -23.63 -40.71 16.82
CA LEU A 130 -24.79 -41.61 16.63
C LEU A 130 -24.50 -42.71 15.60
N TYR A 131 -23.79 -42.39 14.51
CA TYR A 131 -23.38 -43.40 13.53
C TYR A 131 -22.41 -44.43 14.14
N ALA A 132 -21.42 -43.97 14.89
CA ALA A 132 -20.44 -44.86 15.53
C ALA A 132 -21.10 -45.76 16.59
N GLU A 133 -22.01 -45.22 17.41
CA GLU A 133 -22.78 -45.94 18.43
C GLU A 133 -23.66 -46.99 17.80
N ALA A 134 -24.47 -46.64 16.78
CA ALA A 134 -25.31 -47.58 16.06
C ALA A 134 -24.48 -48.68 15.39
N THR A 135 -23.30 -48.36 14.85
CA THR A 135 -22.42 -49.36 14.25
C THR A 135 -21.91 -50.36 15.28
N LYS A 136 -21.46 -49.88 16.45
CA LYS A 136 -21.00 -50.75 17.55
C LYS A 136 -22.12 -51.62 18.09
N ASN A 137 -23.33 -51.06 18.31
CA ASN A 137 -24.48 -51.81 18.80
C ASN A 137 -24.91 -52.88 17.79
N LEU A 138 -24.86 -52.60 16.50
CA LEU A 138 -25.14 -53.61 15.45
C LEU A 138 -24.16 -54.77 15.46
N GLU A 139 -22.89 -54.55 15.74
CA GLU A 139 -21.89 -55.62 15.87
C GLU A 139 -22.21 -56.52 17.07
N VAL A 140 -22.47 -55.92 18.24
CA VAL A 140 -22.87 -56.67 19.45
C VAL A 140 -24.16 -57.45 19.21
N LEU A 141 -25.18 -56.81 18.65
CA LEU A 141 -26.47 -57.48 18.35
C LEU A 141 -26.33 -58.64 17.37
N ASN A 142 -25.49 -58.49 16.34
CA ASN A 142 -25.24 -59.61 15.41
C ASN A 142 -24.63 -60.81 16.12
N GLN A 143 -23.69 -60.57 17.06
CA GLN A 143 -23.10 -61.64 17.88
C GLN A 143 -24.16 -62.28 18.79
N GLN A 144 -24.95 -61.48 19.54
CA GLN A 144 -26.00 -61.96 20.42
C GLN A 144 -27.08 -62.76 19.67
N ILE A 145 -27.45 -62.30 18.50
CA ILE A 145 -28.40 -63.07 17.63
C ILE A 145 -27.81 -64.42 17.21
N ALA A 146 -26.53 -64.44 16.80
CA ALA A 146 -25.86 -65.68 16.36
C ALA A 146 -25.74 -66.67 17.55
N ASP A 147 -25.33 -66.18 18.73
CA ASP A 147 -25.20 -67.00 19.92
C ASP A 147 -26.55 -67.56 20.37
N THR A 148 -27.59 -66.71 20.38
CA THR A 148 -28.95 -67.13 20.76
C THR A 148 -29.51 -68.13 19.74
N GLN A 149 -29.26 -67.95 18.47
CA GLN A 149 -29.65 -68.92 17.43
C GLN A 149 -28.93 -70.26 17.60
N ALA A 150 -27.67 -70.29 17.95
CA ALA A 150 -26.89 -71.50 18.19
C ALA A 150 -27.49 -72.30 19.39
N VAL A 151 -27.77 -71.57 20.49
CA VAL A 151 -28.43 -72.21 21.70
C VAL A 151 -29.82 -72.70 21.36
N LEU A 152 -30.60 -71.93 20.60
CA LEU A 152 -31.96 -72.32 20.20
C LEU A 152 -31.90 -73.60 19.33
N MET A 153 -30.98 -73.70 18.37
CA MET A 153 -30.78 -74.88 17.57
C MET A 153 -30.36 -76.10 18.39
N GLN A 154 -29.46 -75.88 19.37
CA GLN A 154 -29.09 -76.95 20.37
C GLN A 154 -30.29 -77.47 21.13
N LYS A 155 -31.14 -76.60 21.69
CA LYS A 155 -32.33 -76.94 22.42
C LYS A 155 -33.39 -77.64 21.59
N GLN A 156 -33.53 -77.22 20.30
CA GLN A 156 -34.43 -77.94 19.37
C GLN A 156 -33.93 -79.36 19.05
N ASN A 157 -32.64 -79.54 18.91
CA ASN A 157 -32.05 -80.86 18.72
C ASN A 157 -32.24 -81.75 19.98
N GLU A 158 -31.99 -81.18 21.15
CA GLU A 158 -32.21 -81.84 22.49
C GLU A 158 -33.67 -82.33 22.63
N LEU A 159 -34.62 -81.41 22.31
CA LEU A 159 -36.06 -81.77 22.31
C LEU A 159 -36.38 -82.93 21.35
N THR A 160 -35.82 -82.84 20.09
CA THR A 160 -36.03 -83.88 19.09
C THR A 160 -35.45 -85.21 19.49
N GLN A 161 -34.26 -85.25 20.08
CA GLN A 161 -33.63 -86.46 20.60
C GLN A 161 -34.46 -87.08 21.73
N ARG A 162 -34.83 -86.23 22.70
CA ARG A 162 -35.60 -86.73 23.87
C ARG A 162 -36.96 -87.32 23.47
N ARG A 163 -37.68 -86.70 22.56
CA ARG A 163 -38.93 -87.22 22.01
C ARG A 163 -38.69 -88.53 21.22
N ALA A 164 -37.58 -88.66 20.51
CA ALA A 164 -37.25 -89.91 19.81
C ALA A 164 -36.91 -91.05 20.82
N GLU A 165 -36.23 -90.77 21.90
CA GLU A 165 -35.91 -91.72 22.96
C GLU A 165 -37.19 -92.31 23.54
N ILE A 166 -38.13 -91.45 23.97
CA ILE A 166 -39.39 -91.84 24.55
C ILE A 166 -40.24 -92.66 23.56
N ALA A 167 -40.28 -92.19 22.27
CA ALA A 167 -41.00 -92.94 21.24
C ALA A 167 -40.39 -94.32 20.93
N ASN A 168 -39.07 -94.43 20.93
CA ASN A 168 -38.36 -95.69 20.78
C ASN A 168 -38.63 -96.67 21.93
N GLU A 169 -38.67 -96.13 23.17
CA GLU A 169 -39.01 -96.95 24.33
C GLU A 169 -40.44 -97.44 24.23
N GLY A 170 -41.39 -96.57 23.87
CA GLY A 170 -42.79 -97.01 23.66
C GLY A 170 -42.91 -98.06 22.54
N ALA A 171 -42.14 -97.92 21.43
CA ALA A 171 -42.12 -98.95 20.41
C ALA A 171 -41.60 -100.31 20.90
N LYS A 172 -40.54 -100.29 21.73
CA LYS A 172 -40.01 -101.51 22.36
C LYS A 172 -41.06 -102.21 23.24
N LEU A 173 -41.72 -101.39 24.10
CA LEU A 173 -42.78 -101.88 24.96
C LEU A 173 -43.92 -102.51 24.13
N GLN A 174 -44.33 -101.89 23.03
CA GLN A 174 -45.35 -102.43 22.18
C GLN A 174 -44.92 -103.76 21.56
N ILE A 175 -43.65 -103.87 21.12
CA ILE A 175 -43.13 -105.14 20.59
C ILE A 175 -43.15 -106.23 21.69
N SER A 176 -42.68 -105.87 22.90
CA SER A 176 -42.73 -106.80 24.04
C SER A 176 -44.16 -107.26 24.39
N LEU A 177 -45.14 -106.37 24.29
CA LEU A 177 -46.53 -106.71 24.50
C LEU A 177 -47.06 -107.75 23.44
N ILE A 178 -46.59 -107.76 22.23
CA ILE A 178 -46.93 -108.72 21.22
C ILE A 178 -46.43 -110.09 21.63
N ASP A 179 -45.26 -110.25 22.21
CA ASP A 179 -44.72 -111.53 22.62
C ASP A 179 -45.55 -112.18 23.73
N TRP A 180 -46.35 -111.40 24.50
CA TRP A 180 -47.26 -111.87 25.55
C TRP A 180 -48.73 -111.83 25.13
N SER A 181 -49.03 -111.68 23.91
CA SER A 181 -50.39 -111.56 23.36
C SER A 181 -51.25 -112.85 23.55
N ASP A 182 -50.61 -114.00 23.69
CA ASP A 182 -51.27 -115.29 23.88
C ASP A 182 -51.64 -115.53 25.39
N GLU A 183 -51.12 -114.66 26.33
CA GLU A 183 -51.41 -114.74 27.74
C GLU A 183 -51.95 -113.40 28.30
N PRO A 184 -53.13 -112.93 27.88
CA PRO A 184 -53.64 -111.58 28.13
C PRO A 184 -54.02 -111.30 29.59
N ASP A 185 -54.19 -112.34 30.42
CA ASP A 185 -54.52 -112.23 31.86
C ASP A 185 -53.26 -112.42 32.72
N SER A 186 -52.05 -112.40 32.17
CA SER A 186 -50.81 -112.49 32.92
C SER A 186 -50.42 -111.16 33.54
N GLU A 187 -49.76 -111.22 34.71
CA GLU A 187 -49.27 -110.04 35.44
C GLU A 187 -48.25 -109.23 34.55
N GLU A 188 -47.49 -109.93 33.73
CA GLU A 188 -46.53 -109.34 32.80
C GLU A 188 -47.25 -108.55 31.67
N TYR A 189 -48.35 -109.03 31.15
CA TYR A 189 -49.15 -108.34 30.15
C TYR A 189 -49.79 -107.06 30.72
N GLU A 190 -50.39 -107.12 31.88
CA GLU A 190 -50.97 -105.97 32.54
C GLU A 190 -49.90 -104.93 32.88
N ASN A 191 -48.72 -105.34 33.35
CA ASN A 191 -47.60 -104.44 33.61
C ASN A 191 -47.10 -103.76 32.34
N LEU A 192 -47.01 -104.52 31.21
CA LEU A 192 -46.61 -103.90 29.95
C LEU A 192 -47.62 -102.86 29.43
N GLN A 193 -48.94 -103.19 29.59
CA GLN A 193 -49.98 -102.23 29.19
C GLN A 193 -49.89 -100.93 30.06
N LYS A 194 -49.60 -101.03 31.33
CA LYS A 194 -49.40 -99.91 32.21
C LYS A 194 -48.15 -99.08 31.79
N LEU A 195 -47.04 -99.75 31.53
CA LEU A 195 -45.82 -99.10 31.04
C LEU A 195 -46.02 -98.38 29.70
N ILE A 196 -46.84 -98.99 28.81
CA ILE A 196 -47.18 -98.30 27.53
C ILE A 196 -48.03 -97.04 27.79
N GLN A 197 -48.96 -97.11 28.78
CA GLN A 197 -49.78 -95.96 29.14
C GLN A 197 -48.93 -94.84 29.76
N ASP A 198 -48.02 -95.26 30.68
CA ASP A 198 -47.07 -94.33 31.31
C ASP A 198 -46.16 -93.69 30.32
N ASN A 199 -45.62 -94.43 29.35
CA ASN A 199 -44.80 -93.89 28.23
C ASN A 199 -45.62 -92.94 27.34
N ALA A 200 -46.88 -93.27 27.02
CA ALA A 200 -47.76 -92.40 26.29
C ALA A 200 -48.02 -91.03 27.02
N TYR A 201 -48.12 -91.11 28.35
CA TYR A 201 -48.22 -89.94 29.20
C TYR A 201 -46.89 -89.10 29.18
N GLU A 202 -45.71 -89.74 29.31
CA GLU A 202 -44.41 -89.12 29.19
C GLU A 202 -44.21 -88.44 27.85
N GLN A 203 -44.64 -89.04 26.74
CA GLN A 203 -44.53 -88.39 25.42
C GLN A 203 -45.20 -87.01 25.36
N GLN A 204 -46.26 -86.82 26.23
CA GLN A 204 -47.01 -85.55 26.20
C GLN A 204 -46.69 -84.64 27.41
N TYR A 205 -46.33 -85.19 28.55
CA TYR A 205 -46.22 -84.42 29.79
C TYR A 205 -44.91 -84.63 30.58
N ALA A 206 -43.88 -85.19 29.91
CA ALA A 206 -42.56 -85.25 30.56
C ALA A 206 -42.08 -83.86 30.94
N SER A 207 -41.71 -83.70 32.20
CA SER A 207 -41.34 -82.42 32.78
C SER A 207 -40.11 -81.78 32.11
N ASP A 208 -39.16 -82.60 31.65
CA ASP A 208 -37.95 -82.18 30.89
C ASP A 208 -38.31 -81.73 29.52
N ILE A 209 -39.26 -82.32 28.81
CA ILE A 209 -39.76 -81.82 27.50
C ILE A 209 -40.42 -80.46 27.68
N ILE A 210 -41.29 -80.32 28.70
CA ILE A 210 -41.95 -79.04 28.99
C ILE A 210 -40.92 -77.95 29.34
N GLU A 211 -39.88 -78.27 30.06
CA GLU A 211 -38.80 -77.33 30.41
C GLU A 211 -38.04 -76.91 29.18
N ILE A 212 -37.62 -77.81 28.28
CA ILE A 212 -36.95 -77.51 26.99
C ILE A 212 -37.85 -76.70 26.11
N GLU A 213 -39.13 -76.96 26.00
CA GLU A 213 -40.12 -76.19 25.23
C GLU A 213 -40.25 -74.75 25.74
N ASN A 214 -40.28 -74.58 27.06
CA ASN A 214 -40.32 -73.25 27.70
C ASN A 214 -39.02 -72.47 27.45
N GLU A 215 -37.84 -73.11 27.50
CA GLU A 215 -36.58 -72.48 27.10
C GLU A 215 -36.55 -72.08 25.63
N ILE A 216 -37.04 -72.93 24.73
CA ILE A 216 -37.15 -72.60 23.30
C ILE A 216 -38.04 -71.37 23.09
N ASN A 217 -39.21 -71.36 23.77
CA ASN A 217 -40.14 -70.25 23.71
C ASN A 217 -39.47 -68.92 24.22
N TYR A 218 -38.78 -68.99 25.38
CA TYR A 218 -38.06 -67.88 25.94
C TYR A 218 -36.96 -67.36 24.94
N LEU A 219 -36.14 -68.29 24.40
CA LEU A 219 -35.11 -67.95 23.42
C LEU A 219 -35.71 -67.30 22.15
N ASN A 220 -36.86 -67.75 21.71
CA ASN A 220 -37.54 -67.11 20.57
C ASN A 220 -38.01 -65.70 20.89
N VAL A 221 -38.48 -65.39 22.08
CA VAL A 221 -38.86 -64.07 22.53
C VAL A 221 -37.62 -63.18 22.59
N VAL A 222 -36.52 -63.63 23.17
CA VAL A 222 -35.23 -62.89 23.21
C VAL A 222 -34.71 -62.62 21.82
N LEU A 223 -34.73 -63.62 20.95
CA LEU A 223 -34.29 -63.46 19.56
C LEU A 223 -35.14 -62.45 18.78
N ALA A 224 -36.46 -62.43 19.01
CA ALA A 224 -37.34 -61.42 18.42
C ALA A 224 -37.00 -60.02 18.90
N GLY A 225 -36.75 -59.84 20.19
CA GLY A 225 -36.31 -58.53 20.78
C GLY A 225 -34.98 -58.06 20.18
N TYR A 226 -33.98 -58.94 20.07
CA TYR A 226 -32.72 -58.58 19.44
C TYR A 226 -32.87 -58.19 17.95
N LYS A 227 -33.73 -58.86 17.19
CA LYS A 227 -34.01 -58.55 15.80
C LYS A 227 -34.71 -57.19 15.65
N GLU A 228 -35.68 -56.90 16.53
CA GLU A 228 -36.34 -55.57 16.55
C GLU A 228 -35.36 -54.46 16.85
N TYR A 229 -34.52 -54.62 17.90
CA TYR A 229 -33.50 -53.62 18.26
C TYR A 229 -32.45 -53.47 17.14
N LYS A 230 -32.07 -54.56 16.46
CA LYS A 230 -31.21 -54.53 15.27
C LYS A 230 -31.82 -53.70 14.13
N ALA A 231 -33.12 -53.83 13.90
CA ALA A 231 -33.81 -53.03 12.88
C ALA A 231 -33.79 -51.53 13.22
N GLU A 232 -34.02 -51.17 14.48
CA GLU A 232 -33.91 -49.82 14.98
C GLU A 232 -32.50 -49.24 14.80
N MET A 233 -31.46 -49.94 15.24
CA MET A 233 -30.05 -49.50 15.07
C MET A 233 -29.64 -49.42 13.61
N THR A 234 -30.16 -50.26 12.73
CA THR A 234 -29.95 -50.22 11.30
C THR A 234 -30.54 -48.92 10.70
N SER A 235 -31.74 -48.57 11.11
CA SER A 235 -32.40 -47.32 10.69
C SER A 235 -31.64 -46.08 11.20
N GLN A 236 -31.22 -46.12 12.49
CA GLN A 236 -30.42 -45.03 13.07
C GLN A 236 -29.08 -44.87 12.34
N LYS A 237 -28.39 -45.98 12.04
CA LYS A 237 -27.13 -45.94 11.28
C LYS A 237 -27.33 -45.32 9.91
N ALA A 238 -28.36 -45.75 9.16
CA ALA A 238 -28.65 -45.24 7.81
C ALA A 238 -28.98 -43.76 7.84
N SER A 239 -29.82 -43.31 8.77
CA SER A 239 -30.15 -41.87 8.93
C SER A 239 -28.95 -41.03 9.32
N SER A 240 -28.10 -41.52 10.23
CA SER A 240 -26.87 -40.83 10.64
C SER A 240 -25.83 -40.81 9.54
N GLN A 241 -25.75 -41.85 8.70
CA GLN A 241 -24.82 -41.92 7.59
C GLN A 241 -25.05 -40.81 6.57
N MET A 242 -26.32 -40.49 6.29
CA MET A 242 -26.67 -39.38 5.37
C MET A 242 -26.26 -38.00 5.88
N GLY A 243 -26.14 -37.83 7.18
CA GLY A 243 -25.75 -36.60 7.86
C GLY A 243 -24.25 -36.53 8.22
N LEU A 244 -23.44 -37.51 7.86
CA LEU A 244 -22.01 -37.50 8.15
C LEU A 244 -21.31 -36.38 7.37
N MET A 245 -20.57 -35.57 8.12
CA MET A 245 -19.72 -34.55 7.52
C MET A 245 -18.45 -35.18 6.96
N THR A 246 -18.16 -34.93 5.68
CA THR A 246 -16.91 -35.38 5.06
C THR A 246 -15.72 -34.52 5.52
N SER A 247 -14.50 -35.03 5.42
CA SER A 247 -13.30 -34.23 5.68
C SER A 247 -13.26 -32.96 4.79
N GLY A 248 -13.59 -33.09 3.49
CA GLY A 248 -13.65 -31.95 2.59
C GLY A 248 -14.68 -30.89 2.99
N THR A 249 -15.88 -31.34 3.47
CA THR A 249 -16.87 -30.38 4.00
C THR A 249 -16.34 -29.64 5.25
N LYS A 250 -15.62 -30.35 6.12
CA LYS A 250 -15.04 -29.75 7.32
C LYS A 250 -13.96 -28.76 6.96
N GLU A 251 -13.03 -29.11 6.07
CA GLU A 251 -11.98 -28.22 5.55
C GLU A 251 -12.57 -26.97 4.88
N GLN A 252 -13.62 -27.15 4.08
CA GLN A 252 -14.33 -26.03 3.46
C GLN A 252 -14.94 -25.10 4.51
N LEU A 253 -15.59 -25.63 5.53
CA LEU A 253 -16.18 -24.83 6.62
C LEU A 253 -15.10 -24.09 7.42
N GLU A 254 -13.96 -24.73 7.69
CA GLU A 254 -12.81 -24.10 8.35
C GLU A 254 -12.21 -22.96 7.50
N ALA A 255 -12.06 -23.19 6.19
CA ALA A 255 -11.57 -22.17 5.26
C ALA A 255 -12.53 -20.97 5.17
N VAL A 256 -13.84 -21.21 5.09
CA VAL A 256 -14.86 -20.14 5.07
C VAL A 256 -14.83 -19.36 6.38
N LYS A 257 -14.75 -20.06 7.54
CA LYS A 257 -14.60 -19.41 8.83
C LYS A 257 -13.38 -18.51 8.88
N ALA A 258 -12.20 -19.02 8.47
CA ALA A 258 -10.95 -18.25 8.49
C ALA A 258 -11.02 -17.02 7.55
N ALA A 259 -11.63 -17.16 6.37
CA ALA A 259 -11.83 -16.05 5.44
C ALA A 259 -12.75 -14.97 6.02
N ASN A 260 -13.83 -15.35 6.67
CA ASN A 260 -14.78 -14.43 7.30
C ASN A 260 -14.15 -13.72 8.52
N GLU A 261 -13.39 -14.44 9.34
CA GLU A 261 -12.66 -13.85 10.48
C GLU A 261 -11.66 -12.80 9.98
N LEU A 262 -10.84 -13.11 8.97
CA LEU A 262 -9.89 -12.17 8.38
C LEU A 262 -10.59 -10.93 7.80
N SER A 263 -11.68 -11.13 7.06
CA SER A 263 -12.47 -10.04 6.48
C SER A 263 -13.09 -9.14 7.55
N SER A 264 -13.59 -9.73 8.63
CA SER A 264 -14.17 -8.98 9.75
C SER A 264 -13.12 -8.21 10.53
N GLU A 265 -11.95 -8.81 10.79
CA GLU A 265 -10.83 -8.15 11.44
C GLU A 265 -10.31 -6.97 10.63
N GLU A 266 -10.15 -7.13 9.31
CA GLU A 266 -9.75 -6.05 8.40
C GLU A 266 -10.76 -4.90 8.41
N LEU A 267 -12.05 -5.21 8.35
CA LEU A 267 -13.12 -4.21 8.38
C LEU A 267 -13.15 -3.46 9.71
N ILE A 268 -13.09 -4.17 10.83
CA ILE A 268 -13.04 -3.56 12.17
C ILE A 268 -11.77 -2.71 12.32
N GLY A 269 -10.63 -3.19 11.82
CA GLY A 269 -9.37 -2.44 11.80
C GLY A 269 -9.51 -1.11 11.08
N LYS A 270 -10.08 -1.10 9.87
CA LYS A 270 -10.35 0.13 9.09
C LYS A 270 -11.26 1.11 9.82
N TYR A 271 -12.30 0.62 10.47
CA TYR A 271 -13.18 1.49 11.27
C TYR A 271 -12.48 2.05 12.50
N ASN A 272 -11.65 1.26 13.19
CA ASN A 272 -10.88 1.73 14.34
C ASN A 272 -9.84 2.79 13.92
N GLU A 273 -9.16 2.61 12.79
CA GLU A 273 -8.29 3.65 12.21
C GLU A 273 -9.08 4.92 11.90
N ALA A 274 -10.30 4.78 11.39
CA ALA A 274 -11.15 5.92 11.09
C ALA A 274 -11.59 6.72 12.33
N LEU A 275 -11.70 6.08 13.51
CA LEU A 275 -11.95 6.77 14.78
C LEU A 275 -10.80 7.69 15.19
N GLU A 276 -9.57 7.38 14.78
CA GLU A 276 -8.42 8.24 14.99
C GLU A 276 -8.40 9.49 14.10
N GLY A 277 -9.30 9.55 13.11
CA GLY A 277 -9.37 10.59 12.10
C GLY A 277 -8.37 10.40 10.95
N ILE A 278 -8.56 11.16 9.91
CA ILE A 278 -7.69 11.19 8.74
C ILE A 278 -6.54 12.14 9.05
N LYS A 279 -5.30 11.63 9.00
CA LYS A 279 -4.09 12.35 9.34
C LYS A 279 -3.29 12.70 8.09
N ALA A 280 -2.57 13.81 8.14
CA ALA A 280 -1.63 14.19 7.09
C ALA A 280 -0.43 13.25 7.07
N ASP A 281 -0.02 12.77 5.88
CA ASP A 281 1.11 11.86 5.72
C ASP A 281 2.46 12.58 5.63
N PHE A 282 2.44 13.86 5.31
CA PHE A 282 3.61 14.73 5.14
C PHE A 282 3.25 16.18 5.50
N ASP A 283 4.26 17.02 5.67
CA ASP A 283 4.10 18.46 5.83
C ASP A 283 3.66 19.08 4.49
N GLY A 284 2.55 19.82 4.49
CA GLY A 284 2.02 20.34 3.24
C GLY A 284 0.85 21.28 3.37
N VAL A 285 0.33 21.71 2.24
CA VAL A 285 -0.80 22.64 2.11
C VAL A 285 -2.01 21.93 1.55
N VAL A 286 -3.17 22.13 2.16
CA VAL A 286 -4.46 21.66 1.65
C VAL A 286 -4.85 22.49 0.41
N THR A 287 -5.01 21.82 -0.74
CA THR A 287 -5.30 22.51 -2.02
C THR A 287 -6.76 22.41 -2.44
N ALA A 288 -7.46 21.37 -2.00
CA ALA A 288 -8.89 21.22 -2.27
C ALA A 288 -9.56 20.37 -1.18
N ILE A 289 -10.81 20.69 -0.86
CA ILE A 289 -11.69 19.91 0.04
C ILE A 289 -12.97 19.59 -0.72
N ASN A 290 -13.22 18.30 -0.96
CA ASN A 290 -14.32 17.84 -1.84
C ASN A 290 -15.57 17.39 -1.08
N VAL A 291 -15.54 17.45 0.25
CA VAL A 291 -16.64 17.01 1.12
C VAL A 291 -16.95 18.08 2.17
N ALA A 292 -18.12 18.00 2.78
CA ALA A 292 -18.54 18.89 3.86
C ALA A 292 -18.89 18.10 5.12
N PRO A 293 -18.84 18.70 6.32
CA PRO A 293 -19.38 18.10 7.53
C PRO A 293 -20.84 17.65 7.34
N GLY A 294 -21.17 16.43 7.75
CA GLY A 294 -22.46 15.81 7.53
C GLY A 294 -22.61 15.07 6.19
N SER A 295 -21.63 15.15 5.28
CA SER A 295 -21.65 14.38 4.03
C SER A 295 -21.53 12.89 4.29
N ASN A 296 -22.34 12.10 3.58
CA ASN A 296 -22.19 10.65 3.55
C ASN A 296 -21.21 10.27 2.45
N VAL A 297 -20.17 9.52 2.79
CA VAL A 297 -19.10 9.09 1.88
C VAL A 297 -19.06 7.57 1.78
N ALA A 298 -18.72 7.07 0.60
CA ALA A 298 -18.44 5.66 0.35
C ALA A 298 -16.91 5.42 0.26
N VAL A 299 -16.50 4.17 0.34
CA VAL A 299 -15.11 3.77 0.06
C VAL A 299 -14.69 4.29 -1.31
N GLY A 300 -13.53 4.94 -1.39
CA GLY A 300 -13.00 5.53 -2.63
C GLY A 300 -13.53 6.94 -2.95
N THR A 301 -14.38 7.54 -2.10
CA THR A 301 -14.76 8.95 -2.25
C THR A 301 -13.55 9.83 -1.98
N GLN A 302 -13.25 10.74 -2.90
CA GLN A 302 -12.19 11.74 -2.74
C GLN A 302 -12.59 12.75 -1.66
N LEU A 303 -11.78 12.90 -0.63
CA LEU A 303 -12.05 13.75 0.53
C LEU A 303 -11.40 15.11 0.40
N LEU A 304 -10.09 15.12 0.21
CA LEU A 304 -9.28 16.31 0.05
C LEU A 304 -8.00 16.02 -0.72
N THR A 305 -7.31 17.09 -1.12
CA THR A 305 -6.02 17.03 -1.80
C THR A 305 -5.02 17.89 -1.04
N MET A 306 -3.80 17.39 -0.84
CA MET A 306 -2.68 18.10 -0.24
C MET A 306 -1.47 18.09 -1.17
N LYS A 307 -0.70 19.17 -1.15
CA LYS A 307 0.61 19.27 -1.80
C LYS A 307 1.70 19.41 -0.75
N SER A 308 2.80 18.68 -0.94
CA SER A 308 3.94 18.72 -0.02
C SER A 308 4.67 20.05 -0.07
N THR A 309 5.17 20.50 1.07
CA THR A 309 6.12 21.63 1.18
C THR A 309 7.56 21.18 1.32
N ASP A 310 7.83 19.88 1.39
CA ASP A 310 9.20 19.34 1.46
C ASP A 310 9.79 19.13 0.05
N ASP A 311 8.94 19.02 -0.96
CA ASP A 311 9.31 18.79 -2.35
C ASP A 311 8.82 19.94 -3.21
N VAL A 312 9.54 21.07 -3.13
CA VAL A 312 9.16 22.32 -3.77
C VAL A 312 10.14 22.67 -4.90
N ALA A 313 9.58 23.08 -6.01
CA ALA A 313 10.30 23.56 -7.15
C ALA A 313 9.70 24.87 -7.68
N VAL A 314 10.44 25.54 -8.56
CA VAL A 314 9.97 26.72 -9.28
C VAL A 314 9.99 26.43 -10.77
N ASN A 315 8.85 26.58 -11.40
CA ASN A 315 8.75 26.52 -12.86
C ASN A 315 8.98 27.90 -13.46
N ILE A 316 9.93 27.98 -14.36
CA ILE A 316 10.37 29.18 -15.06
C ILE A 316 10.11 28.98 -16.53
N ASN A 317 9.51 29.95 -17.17
CA ASN A 317 9.39 29.95 -18.65
C ASN A 317 10.52 30.75 -19.27
N VAL A 318 11.44 30.07 -19.95
CA VAL A 318 12.67 30.65 -20.53
C VAL A 318 12.50 30.83 -22.01
N ASN A 319 12.88 31.98 -22.51
CA ASN A 319 12.83 32.26 -23.95
C ASN A 319 13.93 31.48 -24.73
N LYS A 320 13.76 31.39 -26.03
CA LYS A 320 14.65 30.61 -26.93
C LYS A 320 16.10 31.13 -27.01
N TYR A 321 16.37 32.35 -26.57
CA TYR A 321 17.72 32.93 -26.62
C TYR A 321 18.48 32.62 -25.34
N ASP A 322 17.81 32.60 -24.22
CA ASP A 322 18.43 32.38 -22.91
C ASP A 322 18.58 30.88 -22.57
N ILE A 323 17.71 30.01 -23.14
CA ILE A 323 17.74 28.57 -22.86
C ILE A 323 19.07 27.90 -23.27
N VAL A 324 19.76 28.43 -24.24
CA VAL A 324 21.06 27.90 -24.71
C VAL A 324 22.17 27.99 -23.68
N ASN A 325 21.96 28.82 -22.63
CA ASN A 325 22.92 29.03 -21.55
C ASN A 325 22.49 28.27 -20.26
N ILE A 326 21.37 27.54 -20.29
CA ILE A 326 20.86 26.82 -19.12
C ILE A 326 21.11 25.34 -19.30
N GLU A 327 21.69 24.72 -18.28
CA GLU A 327 21.96 23.29 -18.22
C GLU A 327 21.44 22.69 -16.90
N GLU A 328 21.06 21.43 -16.95
CA GLU A 328 20.68 20.69 -15.73
C GLU A 328 21.87 20.61 -14.76
N GLY A 329 21.59 20.83 -13.47
CA GLY A 329 22.61 20.85 -12.42
C GLY A 329 23.16 22.25 -12.09
N GLN A 330 22.87 23.28 -12.87
CA GLN A 330 23.29 24.65 -12.55
C GLN A 330 22.67 25.11 -11.23
N PRO A 331 23.47 25.75 -10.35
CA PRO A 331 22.97 26.34 -9.11
C PRO A 331 22.09 27.55 -9.40
N ALA A 332 21.06 27.70 -8.57
CA ALA A 332 20.13 28.80 -8.68
C ALA A 332 19.77 29.33 -7.28
N THR A 333 19.49 30.61 -7.18
CA THR A 333 18.96 31.27 -5.99
C THR A 333 17.54 31.71 -6.26
N VAL A 334 16.60 31.27 -5.42
CA VAL A 334 15.17 31.57 -5.52
C VAL A 334 14.78 32.53 -4.42
N THR A 335 14.20 33.69 -4.75
CA THR A 335 13.79 34.69 -3.77
C THR A 335 12.28 34.65 -3.59
N VAL A 336 11.80 34.00 -2.54
CA VAL A 336 10.37 33.96 -2.16
C VAL A 336 10.11 35.01 -1.08
N LYS A 337 9.24 35.98 -1.36
CA LYS A 337 9.07 37.18 -0.51
C LYS A 337 10.39 37.93 -0.36
N ASN A 338 11.06 37.85 0.76
CA ASN A 338 12.36 38.49 1.04
C ASN A 338 13.39 37.48 1.55
N LYS A 339 13.14 36.19 1.36
CA LYS A 339 14.00 35.09 1.79
C LYS A 339 14.57 34.39 0.57
N GLU A 340 15.87 34.14 0.60
CA GLU A 340 16.58 33.44 -0.46
C GLU A 340 16.71 31.97 -0.10
N TYR A 341 16.46 31.13 -1.09
CA TYR A 341 16.59 29.69 -1.02
C TYR A 341 17.55 29.22 -2.10
N GLU A 342 18.51 28.42 -1.74
CA GLU A 342 19.39 27.75 -2.70
C GLU A 342 18.66 26.60 -3.38
N GLY A 343 19.00 26.38 -4.63
CA GLY A 343 18.44 25.29 -5.43
C GLY A 343 19.27 25.04 -6.66
N LYS A 344 18.77 24.18 -7.51
CA LYS A 344 19.44 23.81 -8.77
C LYS A 344 18.43 23.51 -9.86
N VAL A 345 18.86 23.71 -11.09
CA VAL A 345 18.10 23.29 -12.29
C VAL A 345 18.04 21.76 -12.31
N THR A 346 16.84 21.19 -12.22
CA THR A 346 16.63 19.74 -12.23
C THR A 346 16.08 19.22 -13.54
N ARG A 347 15.38 20.07 -14.29
CA ARG A 347 14.74 19.65 -15.54
C ARG A 347 14.62 20.80 -16.51
N ILE A 348 14.87 20.51 -17.78
CA ILE A 348 14.61 21.39 -18.91
C ILE A 348 13.63 20.68 -19.85
N SER A 349 12.47 21.29 -20.07
CA SER A 349 11.47 20.73 -20.99
C SER A 349 12.02 20.62 -22.41
N ARG A 350 11.77 19.49 -23.06
CA ARG A 350 12.11 19.31 -24.47
C ARG A 350 11.00 19.77 -25.42
N MET A 351 9.98 20.41 -24.86
CA MET A 351 8.83 20.90 -25.61
C MET A 351 8.58 22.38 -25.25
N ALA A 352 8.41 23.21 -26.27
CA ALA A 352 8.05 24.60 -26.04
C ALA A 352 6.60 24.73 -25.56
N ASN A 353 6.37 25.65 -24.63
CA ASN A 353 5.06 25.94 -24.08
C ASN A 353 4.32 26.94 -24.98
N GLU A 354 3.41 26.41 -25.81
CA GLU A 354 2.64 27.26 -26.77
C GLU A 354 1.70 28.24 -26.04
N GLN A 355 1.29 27.95 -24.82
CA GLN A 355 0.40 28.81 -24.03
C GLN A 355 1.12 30.01 -23.41
N GLN A 356 2.45 29.96 -23.30
CA GLN A 356 3.29 31.01 -22.73
C GLN A 356 4.34 31.53 -23.75
N SER A 357 3.89 32.08 -24.85
CA SER A 357 4.74 32.76 -25.85
C SER A 357 5.85 31.87 -26.45
N GLY A 358 5.71 30.55 -26.43
CA GLY A 358 6.66 29.61 -27.03
C GLY A 358 7.97 29.46 -26.24
N GLY A 359 8.00 29.81 -24.98
CA GLY A 359 9.13 29.56 -24.06
C GLY A 359 9.28 28.09 -23.70
N ILE A 360 10.41 27.77 -23.10
CA ILE A 360 10.74 26.43 -22.63
C ILE A 360 10.64 26.43 -21.11
N ASP A 361 9.89 25.49 -20.56
CA ASP A 361 9.75 25.36 -19.11
C ASP A 361 11.00 24.73 -18.51
N VAL A 362 11.57 25.41 -17.52
CA VAL A 362 12.73 25.00 -16.72
C VAL A 362 12.31 24.89 -15.27
N GLU A 363 12.70 23.82 -14.63
CA GLU A 363 12.38 23.53 -13.25
C GLU A 363 13.61 23.68 -12.38
N VAL A 364 13.49 24.48 -11.32
CA VAL A 364 14.52 24.70 -10.29
C VAL A 364 14.00 24.14 -8.99
N LYS A 365 14.62 23.06 -8.50
CA LYS A 365 14.30 22.45 -7.23
C LYS A 365 15.03 23.14 -6.08
N LEU A 366 14.33 23.42 -5.00
CA LEU A 366 14.87 24.00 -3.78
C LEU A 366 15.56 22.91 -2.93
N ASP A 367 16.73 23.23 -2.40
CA ASP A 367 17.51 22.25 -1.58
C ASP A 367 16.94 22.08 -0.15
N ALA A 368 16.43 23.15 0.46
CA ALA A 368 15.89 23.14 1.82
C ALA A 368 14.66 24.05 1.92
N PRO A 369 13.52 23.64 1.34
CA PRO A 369 12.27 24.38 1.50
C PRO A 369 11.78 24.32 2.95
N ASP A 370 10.97 25.29 3.35
CA ASP A 370 10.38 25.38 4.68
C ASP A 370 8.89 25.79 4.62
N SER A 371 8.27 25.87 5.80
CA SER A 371 6.85 26.22 5.95
C SER A 371 6.48 27.66 5.56
N ASP A 372 7.47 28.54 5.31
CA ASP A 372 7.23 29.92 4.89
C ASP A 372 6.96 30.03 3.38
N ILE A 373 7.20 28.95 2.65
CA ILE A 373 6.97 28.87 1.20
C ILE A 373 5.48 28.84 0.91
N ILE A 374 5.07 29.69 -0.02
CA ILE A 374 3.69 29.73 -0.51
C ILE A 374 3.66 29.12 -1.91
N LEU A 375 2.95 28.01 -2.05
CA LEU A 375 2.73 27.38 -3.35
C LEU A 375 1.87 28.29 -4.25
N GLY A 376 2.25 28.37 -5.52
CA GLY A 376 1.53 29.17 -6.51
C GLY A 376 1.95 30.64 -6.57
N ILE A 377 2.84 31.14 -5.68
CA ILE A 377 3.34 32.51 -5.73
C ILE A 377 4.35 32.68 -6.87
N GLU A 378 4.35 33.87 -7.48
CA GLU A 378 5.43 34.27 -8.40
C GLU A 378 6.66 34.68 -7.61
N THR A 379 7.85 34.32 -8.12
CA THR A 379 9.13 34.53 -7.48
C THR A 379 10.21 34.82 -8.49
N LYS A 380 11.30 35.43 -8.04
CA LYS A 380 12.50 35.66 -8.84
C LYS A 380 13.49 34.52 -8.65
N VAL A 381 14.05 34.09 -9.75
CA VAL A 381 15.05 33.04 -9.81
C VAL A 381 16.28 33.56 -10.51
N LYS A 382 17.43 33.44 -9.87
CA LYS A 382 18.73 33.73 -10.46
C LYS A 382 19.44 32.41 -10.72
N ILE A 383 19.61 32.07 -11.99
CA ILE A 383 20.37 30.90 -12.41
C ILE A 383 21.80 31.32 -12.73
N ARG A 384 22.79 30.67 -12.13
CA ARG A 384 24.19 30.89 -12.46
C ARG A 384 24.56 30.12 -13.71
N THR A 385 24.61 30.82 -14.81
CA THR A 385 24.83 30.24 -16.16
C THR A 385 26.30 29.98 -16.47
N ALA A 386 27.21 30.73 -15.84
CA ALA A 386 28.64 30.51 -15.94
C ALA A 386 29.35 30.86 -14.63
N ASN A 387 30.42 30.16 -14.31
CA ASN A 387 31.30 30.44 -13.20
C ASN A 387 32.76 30.13 -13.61
N LEU A 388 33.45 31.14 -14.10
CA LEU A 388 34.85 31.05 -14.50
C LEU A 388 35.74 31.50 -13.35
N THR A 389 36.56 30.61 -12.83
CA THR A 389 37.47 30.90 -11.70
C THR A 389 38.69 31.70 -12.16
N LYS A 390 39.00 31.73 -13.46
CA LYS A 390 40.08 32.47 -14.08
C LYS A 390 39.69 32.92 -15.48
N ALA A 391 39.20 34.13 -15.62
CA ALA A 391 38.89 34.73 -16.88
C ALA A 391 39.70 36.05 -16.99
N LEU A 392 40.24 36.36 -18.18
CA LEU A 392 40.82 37.69 -18.44
C LEU A 392 39.65 38.66 -18.65
N VAL A 393 39.41 39.53 -17.67
CA VAL A 393 38.23 40.40 -17.67
C VAL A 393 38.58 41.84 -17.97
N VAL A 394 37.62 42.49 -18.61
CA VAL A 394 37.63 43.95 -18.85
C VAL A 394 36.21 44.49 -18.58
N PRO A 395 36.07 45.79 -18.22
CA PRO A 395 34.75 46.39 -18.03
C PRO A 395 33.94 46.37 -19.32
N MET A 396 32.63 46.02 -19.21
CA MET A 396 31.69 46.08 -20.35
C MET A 396 31.69 47.45 -21.04
N SER A 397 31.84 48.53 -20.26
CA SER A 397 31.90 49.91 -20.79
C SER A 397 33.10 50.20 -21.69
N ALA A 398 34.12 49.34 -21.69
CA ALA A 398 35.30 49.46 -22.56
C ALA A 398 35.14 48.76 -23.90
N LEU A 399 34.08 47.94 -24.06
CA LEU A 399 33.84 47.15 -25.25
C LEU A 399 33.13 47.97 -26.32
N TRP A 400 33.61 47.88 -27.55
CA TRP A 400 33.05 48.56 -28.73
C TRP A 400 32.78 47.53 -29.83
N GLU A 401 31.80 47.83 -30.66
CA GLU A 401 31.41 46.97 -31.78
C GLU A 401 31.20 47.82 -33.03
N ASP A 402 31.76 47.38 -34.14
CA ASP A 402 31.55 48.01 -35.49
C ASP A 402 31.37 46.94 -36.57
N GLU A 403 31.37 47.31 -37.81
CA GLU A 403 31.20 46.39 -38.96
C GLU A 403 32.31 45.35 -39.08
N GLU A 404 33.49 45.59 -38.45
CA GLU A 404 34.62 44.64 -38.40
C GLU A 404 34.59 43.68 -37.21
N GLY A 405 33.66 43.88 -36.26
CA GLY A 405 33.44 43.06 -35.08
C GLY A 405 33.72 43.80 -33.77
N THR A 406 33.98 43.07 -32.70
CA THR A 406 34.20 43.56 -31.36
C THR A 406 35.65 43.97 -31.13
N PHE A 407 35.90 45.14 -30.53
CA PHE A 407 37.23 45.66 -30.25
C PHE A 407 37.31 46.46 -28.95
N LEU A 408 38.54 46.64 -28.47
CA LEU A 408 38.93 47.50 -27.35
C LEU A 408 39.99 48.48 -27.75
N TYR A 409 40.09 49.57 -26.99
CA TYR A 409 41.27 50.48 -27.13
C TYR A 409 42.26 50.14 -26.01
N ILE A 410 43.52 49.91 -26.38
CA ILE A 410 44.64 49.66 -25.47
C ILE A 410 45.55 50.87 -25.43
N ALA A 411 45.97 51.28 -24.22
CA ALA A 411 46.98 52.32 -24.09
C ALA A 411 48.40 51.83 -24.40
N ARG A 412 48.99 52.29 -25.52
CA ARG A 412 50.38 52.01 -25.85
C ARG A 412 51.09 53.32 -26.19
N ASP A 413 52.20 53.63 -25.54
CA ASP A 413 53.00 54.82 -25.74
C ASP A 413 52.21 56.13 -25.75
N GLY A 414 51.21 56.24 -24.82
CA GLY A 414 50.35 57.42 -24.71
C GLY A 414 49.30 57.59 -25.82
N LYS A 415 49.07 56.57 -26.64
CA LYS A 415 48.04 56.48 -27.67
C LYS A 415 47.06 55.36 -27.42
N ALA A 416 45.84 55.57 -27.90
CA ALA A 416 44.82 54.51 -27.96
C ALA A 416 45.03 53.70 -29.25
N VAL A 417 45.18 52.37 -29.09
CA VAL A 417 45.34 51.44 -30.22
C VAL A 417 44.08 50.57 -30.27
N LYS A 418 43.32 50.65 -31.38
CA LYS A 418 42.17 49.78 -31.61
C LYS A 418 42.65 48.35 -31.78
N THR A 419 42.16 47.48 -30.91
CA THR A 419 42.55 46.07 -30.84
C THR A 419 41.31 45.22 -30.96
N LYS A 420 41.23 44.37 -31.99
CA LYS A 420 40.16 43.42 -32.17
C LYS A 420 40.26 42.34 -31.11
N VAL A 421 39.10 41.98 -30.50
CA VAL A 421 39.03 40.99 -29.47
C VAL A 421 37.91 39.98 -29.75
N GLU A 422 38.08 38.78 -29.22
CA GLU A 422 37.04 37.80 -29.11
C GLU A 422 36.61 37.76 -27.66
N THR A 423 35.30 37.82 -27.41
CA THR A 423 34.74 37.84 -26.07
C THR A 423 34.04 36.52 -25.74
N GLY A 424 34.06 36.16 -24.47
CA GLY A 424 33.41 34.98 -23.93
C GLY A 424 32.23 35.34 -23.04
N VAL A 425 32.23 34.80 -21.83
CA VAL A 425 31.22 35.04 -20.81
C VAL A 425 31.21 36.50 -20.38
N ARG A 426 30.05 37.04 -20.11
CA ARG A 426 29.86 38.41 -19.63
C ARG A 426 28.79 38.50 -18.54
N ASN A 427 28.91 39.47 -17.69
CA ASN A 427 27.88 39.90 -16.76
C ASN A 427 27.54 41.39 -16.98
N GLU A 428 26.85 42.01 -16.03
CA GLU A 428 26.48 43.46 -16.17
C GLU A 428 27.68 44.40 -16.10
N GLU A 429 28.80 44.05 -15.49
CA GLU A 429 29.95 44.89 -15.22
C GLU A 429 31.17 44.54 -16.07
N GLU A 430 31.42 43.25 -16.30
CA GLU A 430 32.65 42.72 -16.87
C GLU A 430 32.38 41.74 -18.02
N VAL A 431 33.34 41.62 -18.92
CA VAL A 431 33.34 40.65 -20.01
C VAL A 431 34.67 39.91 -20.09
N GLU A 432 34.60 38.63 -20.30
CA GLU A 432 35.77 37.78 -20.58
C GLU A 432 36.32 38.09 -21.98
N VAL A 433 37.64 38.25 -22.06
CA VAL A 433 38.35 38.36 -23.35
C VAL A 433 39.11 37.08 -23.59
N LEU A 434 38.72 36.35 -24.66
CA LEU A 434 39.30 35.07 -25.03
C LEU A 434 40.57 35.25 -25.84
N SER A 435 40.64 36.31 -26.66
CA SER A 435 41.82 36.63 -27.49
C SER A 435 41.87 38.12 -27.83
N GLY A 436 43.09 38.61 -28.18
CA GLY A 436 43.33 39.99 -28.66
C GLY A 436 44.10 40.86 -27.67
N ILE A 437 44.04 40.61 -26.36
CA ILE A 437 44.80 41.29 -25.31
C ILE A 437 45.44 40.28 -24.34
N ALA A 438 46.39 40.74 -23.53
CA ALA A 438 47.04 39.95 -22.51
C ALA A 438 46.80 40.55 -21.12
N GLU A 439 47.00 39.70 -20.09
CA GLU A 439 47.01 40.16 -18.70
C GLU A 439 48.03 41.28 -18.50
N GLY A 440 47.63 42.40 -17.90
CA GLY A 440 48.43 43.57 -17.69
C GLY A 440 48.30 44.64 -18.78
N ASP A 441 47.62 44.38 -19.88
CA ASP A 441 47.29 45.42 -20.88
C ASP A 441 46.34 46.46 -20.25
N ILE A 442 46.58 47.74 -20.55
CA ILE A 442 45.76 48.84 -20.05
C ILE A 442 44.68 49.15 -21.07
N VAL A 443 43.46 48.72 -20.79
CA VAL A 443 42.27 48.99 -21.61
C VAL A 443 41.77 50.40 -21.25
N VAL A 444 41.38 51.17 -22.27
CA VAL A 444 40.92 52.55 -22.10
C VAL A 444 39.59 52.81 -22.82
N TRP A 445 38.72 53.59 -22.15
CA TRP A 445 37.46 54.02 -22.75
C TRP A 445 37.06 55.41 -22.28
N ASN A 446 36.09 55.99 -22.94
CA ASN A 446 35.54 57.28 -22.58
C ASN A 446 34.03 57.24 -22.67
N GLU A 447 33.32 57.65 -21.62
CA GLU A 447 31.86 57.63 -21.56
C GLU A 447 31.19 58.75 -22.39
N THR A 448 31.94 59.80 -22.71
CA THR A 448 31.39 61.03 -23.30
C THR A 448 31.82 61.28 -24.75
N SER A 449 32.86 60.62 -25.23
CA SER A 449 33.45 60.86 -26.52
C SER A 449 34.02 59.57 -27.13
N GLU A 450 33.79 59.33 -28.38
CA GLU A 450 34.39 58.24 -29.15
C GLU A 450 35.91 58.40 -29.24
N ILE A 451 36.63 57.32 -28.85
CA ILE A 451 38.09 57.28 -29.05
C ILE A 451 38.38 56.88 -30.48
N LYS A 452 39.34 57.58 -31.14
CA LYS A 452 39.81 57.20 -32.47
C LYS A 452 41.12 56.43 -32.37
N ASP A 453 41.34 55.51 -33.30
CA ASP A 453 42.60 54.80 -33.36
C ASP A 453 43.77 55.77 -33.52
N GLY A 454 44.82 55.54 -32.73
CA GLY A 454 45.99 56.42 -32.71
C GLY A 454 45.84 57.74 -31.96
N ALA A 455 44.67 58.02 -31.34
CA ALA A 455 44.45 59.26 -30.58
C ALA A 455 45.40 59.37 -29.40
N SER A 456 45.91 60.57 -29.15
CA SER A 456 46.70 60.84 -27.95
C SER A 456 45.80 60.82 -26.71
N ILE A 457 46.09 59.98 -25.76
CA ILE A 457 45.30 59.76 -24.55
C ILE A 457 46.11 60.09 -23.27
N LYS A 458 45.41 60.55 -22.27
CA LYS A 458 45.94 60.70 -20.95
C LYS A 458 45.13 59.78 -20.03
N VAL A 459 45.77 58.71 -19.57
CA VAL A 459 45.20 57.79 -18.61
C VAL A 459 45.11 58.50 -17.25
N ASP A 460 43.93 58.70 -16.75
CA ASP A 460 43.77 59.07 -15.35
C ASP A 460 44.08 57.82 -14.48
N LYS A 461 45.16 57.92 -13.72
CA LYS A 461 45.58 56.87 -12.80
C LYS A 461 44.63 56.74 -11.65
#